data_1eafc9097ec082e7ec5d72f8650e55f0
#
_entry.id   1eafc9097ec082e7ec5d72f8650e55f0
#
_cell.length_a   1.000
_cell.length_b   1.000
_cell.length_c   1.000
_cell.angle_alpha   90.00
_cell.angle_beta   90.00
_cell.angle_gamma   90.00
#
_symmetry.space_group_name_H-M   'P 1'
#
loop_
_entity.id
_entity.type
_entity.pdbx_description
1 polymer ?
#
loop_
_entity_poly.entity_id
_entity_poly.type
_entity_poly.pdbx_seq_one_letter_code
_entity_poly.pdbx_strand_id
1 'polypeptide(L)'
;ARDYNTVTIDWRGQGLADRALPDRLKGHVADFAEYQRDHAALIEAMTALALPKPWTLLAHSMGGCIGLRALHEGLPVQSVVFTGPMWGIEMPPLLRIGAWIVSTLARWLKSGGLYAPGTSGTPYLLNVTFENNQLTNDHASFDHMRAQLQHNPSFGLGGPTLGWLNASLNEMYRLSKLPAPDLPCLTYLGSDEQIVEPEAIVRRMAGWARGRLITLPGIRHEALMEAAALRMARVDEITEFFAQNT
;
A
#
# COMPACT_ATOMS: atom_id res chain seq x y z
N ALA A 1 18.56 6.93 15.64
CA ALA A 1 18.82 6.08 14.46
C ALA A 1 18.86 4.63 14.94
N ARG A 2 18.44 3.69 14.11
CA ARG A 2 18.40 2.24 14.42
C ARG A 2 19.28 1.44 13.46
N ASP A 3 20.29 2.13 12.89
CA ASP A 3 21.33 1.58 12.00
C ASP A 3 20.79 0.88 10.73
N TYR A 4 19.62 1.33 10.24
CA TYR A 4 19.06 0.94 8.97
C TYR A 4 19.16 2.07 7.94
N ASN A 5 19.61 1.73 6.74
CA ASN A 5 19.42 2.57 5.57
C ASN A 5 18.04 2.28 4.98
N THR A 6 17.26 3.33 4.69
CA THR A 6 15.93 3.20 4.08
C THR A 6 15.98 3.72 2.65
N VAL A 7 15.47 2.92 1.72
CA VAL A 7 15.33 3.31 0.31
C VAL A 7 13.84 3.24 -0.05
N THR A 8 13.34 4.31 -0.65
CA THR A 8 11.96 4.40 -1.13
C THR A 8 11.93 5.01 -2.53
N ILE A 9 10.86 4.77 -3.25
CA ILE A 9 10.58 5.41 -4.55
C ILE A 9 9.15 5.95 -4.56
N ASP A 10 8.91 6.95 -5.38
CA ASP A 10 7.57 7.29 -5.79
C ASP A 10 7.15 6.31 -6.90
N TRP A 11 6.09 5.54 -6.67
CA TRP A 11 5.55 4.63 -7.67
C TRP A 11 5.07 5.40 -8.90
N ARG A 12 5.17 4.79 -10.10
CA ARG A 12 4.53 5.36 -11.30
C ARG A 12 3.09 5.76 -11.01
N GLY A 13 2.68 6.91 -11.49
CA GLY A 13 1.34 7.44 -11.23
C GLY A 13 1.15 8.15 -9.88
N GLN A 14 2.17 8.22 -9.01
CA GLN A 14 2.09 8.83 -7.68
C GLN A 14 3.26 9.80 -7.42
N GLY A 15 3.13 10.63 -6.38
CA GLY A 15 4.16 11.55 -5.94
C GLY A 15 4.74 12.40 -7.07
N LEU A 16 6.05 12.43 -7.20
CA LEU A 16 6.77 13.11 -8.28
C LEU A 16 7.02 12.25 -9.51
N ALA A 17 6.69 10.95 -9.46
CA ALA A 17 6.86 10.04 -10.59
C ALA A 17 6.00 10.43 -11.80
N ASP A 18 6.34 9.87 -12.96
CA ASP A 18 5.61 10.06 -14.20
C ASP A 18 4.16 9.60 -14.12
N ARG A 19 3.31 10.26 -14.89
CA ARG A 19 1.88 9.98 -14.99
C ARG A 19 1.55 9.36 -16.33
N ALA A 20 0.77 8.30 -16.33
CA ALA A 20 0.26 7.67 -17.55
C ALA A 20 -0.85 8.48 -18.22
N LEU A 21 -1.50 9.39 -17.51
CA LEU A 21 -2.58 10.24 -18.02
C LEU A 21 -2.20 11.72 -17.91
N PRO A 22 -2.73 12.59 -18.81
CA PRO A 22 -2.47 14.03 -18.75
C PRO A 22 -2.90 14.69 -17.43
N ASP A 23 -3.99 14.23 -16.84
CA ASP A 23 -4.45 14.69 -15.53
C ASP A 23 -3.63 14.01 -14.42
N ARG A 24 -2.74 14.79 -13.80
CA ARG A 24 -1.82 14.31 -12.74
C ARG A 24 -2.53 13.85 -11.47
N LEU A 25 -3.76 14.27 -11.24
CA LEU A 25 -4.53 13.93 -10.04
C LEU A 25 -5.19 12.55 -10.13
N LYS A 26 -5.15 11.89 -11.29
CA LYS A 26 -5.70 10.55 -11.48
C LYS A 26 -4.74 9.47 -10.99
N GLY A 27 -5.14 8.73 -9.97
CA GLY A 27 -4.49 7.47 -9.60
C GLY A 27 -4.76 6.43 -10.69
N HIS A 28 -3.76 6.15 -11.56
CA HIS A 28 -3.93 5.27 -12.70
C HIS A 28 -2.75 4.34 -12.92
N VAL A 29 -3.06 3.10 -13.21
CA VAL A 29 -2.18 2.10 -13.80
C VAL A 29 -3.03 1.17 -14.67
N ALA A 30 -2.52 0.75 -15.80
CA ALA A 30 -3.26 -0.16 -16.68
C ALA A 30 -3.18 -1.63 -16.23
N ASP A 31 -2.08 -2.02 -15.59
CA ASP A 31 -1.84 -3.34 -15.02
C ASP A 31 -0.93 -3.23 -13.79
N PHE A 32 -1.27 -3.93 -12.69
CA PHE A 32 -0.42 -3.95 -11.49
C PHE A 32 0.96 -4.57 -11.74
N ALA A 33 1.13 -5.38 -12.78
CA ALA A 33 2.43 -5.85 -13.23
C ALA A 33 3.42 -4.73 -13.56
N GLU A 34 2.92 -3.55 -13.90
CA GLU A 34 3.78 -2.41 -14.22
C GLU A 34 4.60 -1.93 -13.02
N TYR A 35 4.06 -2.03 -11.80
CA TYR A 35 4.79 -1.71 -10.57
C TYR A 35 6.00 -2.61 -10.33
N GLN A 36 6.01 -3.84 -10.89
CA GLN A 36 7.17 -4.72 -10.79
C GLN A 36 8.35 -4.23 -11.64
N ARG A 37 8.08 -3.43 -12.68
CA ARG A 37 9.15 -2.76 -13.44
C ARG A 37 9.82 -1.66 -12.61
N ASP A 38 9.03 -0.89 -11.83
CA ASP A 38 9.56 0.12 -10.93
C ASP A 38 10.37 -0.55 -9.82
N HIS A 39 9.85 -1.67 -9.31
CA HIS A 39 10.53 -2.47 -8.30
C HIS A 39 11.88 -3.05 -8.82
N ALA A 40 11.90 -3.57 -10.05
CA ALA A 40 13.13 -4.06 -10.68
C ALA A 40 14.16 -2.93 -10.83
N ALA A 41 13.74 -1.74 -11.26
CA ALA A 41 14.62 -0.57 -11.35
C ALA A 41 15.16 -0.14 -9.96
N LEU A 42 14.35 -0.24 -8.90
CA LEU A 42 14.79 0.01 -7.52
C LEU A 42 15.90 -0.98 -7.12
N ILE A 43 15.72 -2.28 -7.36
CA ILE A 43 16.70 -3.32 -7.04
C ILE A 43 18.01 -3.11 -7.84
N GLU A 44 17.90 -2.74 -9.12
CA GLU A 44 19.05 -2.41 -9.95
C GLU A 44 19.82 -1.20 -9.37
N ALA A 45 19.13 -0.13 -9.01
CA ALA A 45 19.72 1.05 -8.38
C ALA A 45 20.40 0.72 -7.04
N MET A 46 19.74 -0.05 -6.17
CA MET A 46 20.30 -0.50 -4.89
C MET A 46 21.57 -1.33 -5.08
N THR A 47 21.59 -2.17 -6.12
CA THR A 47 22.75 -2.98 -6.48
C THR A 47 23.89 -2.14 -7.03
N ALA A 48 23.59 -1.20 -7.93
CA ALA A 48 24.58 -0.28 -8.51
C ALA A 48 25.22 0.64 -7.44
N LEU A 49 24.44 1.04 -6.44
CA LEU A 49 24.91 1.81 -5.29
C LEU A 49 25.64 0.95 -4.24
N ALA A 50 25.80 -0.34 -4.47
CA ALA A 50 26.42 -1.31 -3.56
C ALA A 50 25.84 -1.22 -2.13
N LEU A 51 24.52 -1.05 -2.01
CA LEU A 51 23.88 -0.97 -0.69
C LEU A 51 24.05 -2.29 0.07
N PRO A 52 24.38 -2.20 1.38
CA PRO A 52 24.68 -3.39 2.16
C PRO A 52 23.49 -4.34 2.24
N LYS A 53 23.77 -5.64 2.20
CA LYS A 53 22.82 -6.72 2.48
C LYS A 53 23.02 -7.21 3.92
N PRO A 54 22.04 -7.91 4.50
CA PRO A 54 20.78 -8.37 3.89
C PRO A 54 19.75 -7.25 3.74
N TRP A 55 18.86 -7.37 2.77
CA TRP A 55 17.74 -6.46 2.59
C TRP A 55 16.47 -7.01 3.23
N THR A 56 15.62 -6.10 3.70
CA THR A 56 14.30 -6.38 4.26
C THR A 56 13.25 -5.49 3.59
N LEU A 57 11.99 -5.90 3.60
CA LEU A 57 10.90 -5.12 3.03
C LEU A 57 9.95 -4.62 4.13
N LEU A 58 9.71 -3.30 4.15
CA LEU A 58 8.57 -2.71 4.85
C LEU A 58 7.60 -2.15 3.81
N ALA A 59 6.36 -2.65 3.81
CA ALA A 59 5.38 -2.26 2.80
C ALA A 59 4.01 -1.95 3.43
N HIS A 60 3.43 -0.82 3.01
CA HIS A 60 2.16 -0.32 3.51
C HIS A 60 1.11 -0.28 2.42
N SER A 61 -0.15 -0.63 2.75
CA SER A 61 -1.33 -0.45 1.92
C SER A 61 -1.14 -1.01 0.49
N MET A 62 -1.25 -0.19 -0.55
CA MET A 62 -1.00 -0.57 -1.95
C MET A 62 0.41 -1.17 -2.13
N GLY A 63 1.42 -0.63 -1.43
CA GLY A 63 2.77 -1.19 -1.40
C GLY A 63 2.79 -2.63 -0.88
N GLY A 64 1.89 -3.00 0.02
CA GLY A 64 1.71 -4.38 0.49
C GLY A 64 1.21 -5.33 -0.60
N CYS A 65 0.37 -4.87 -1.52
CA CYS A 65 -0.04 -5.65 -2.69
C CYS A 65 1.13 -5.80 -3.68
N ILE A 66 1.82 -4.70 -3.98
CA ILE A 66 3.00 -4.69 -4.87
C ILE A 66 4.12 -5.57 -4.30
N GLY A 67 4.42 -5.43 -3.01
CA GLY A 67 5.45 -6.19 -2.31
C GLY A 67 5.14 -7.68 -2.25
N LEU A 68 3.89 -8.07 -1.98
CA LEU A 68 3.50 -9.47 -2.00
C LEU A 68 3.73 -10.11 -3.37
N ARG A 69 3.41 -9.39 -4.45
CA ARG A 69 3.72 -9.84 -5.80
C ARG A 69 5.23 -9.98 -6.01
N ALA A 70 6.00 -8.98 -5.60
CA ALA A 70 7.46 -8.99 -5.73
C ALA A 70 8.09 -10.19 -5.01
N LEU A 71 7.58 -10.57 -3.82
CA LEU A 71 8.01 -11.78 -3.12
C LEU A 71 7.77 -13.05 -3.95
N HIS A 72 6.62 -13.15 -4.62
CA HIS A 72 6.35 -14.28 -5.54
C HIS A 72 7.22 -14.26 -6.80
N GLU A 73 7.72 -13.11 -7.19
CA GLU A 73 8.63 -12.94 -8.33
C GLU A 73 10.12 -13.01 -7.93
N GLY A 74 10.42 -13.38 -6.67
CA GLY A 74 11.78 -13.65 -6.20
C GLY A 74 12.53 -12.44 -5.67
N LEU A 75 11.81 -11.46 -5.07
CA LEU A 75 12.44 -10.33 -4.37
C LEU A 75 13.49 -10.81 -3.37
N PRO A 76 14.76 -10.38 -3.45
CA PRO A 76 15.86 -10.89 -2.63
C PRO A 76 15.89 -10.26 -1.22
N VAL A 77 14.84 -10.45 -0.43
CA VAL A 77 14.75 -10.00 0.96
C VAL A 77 14.69 -11.18 1.92
N GLN A 78 15.19 -10.99 3.13
CA GLN A 78 15.24 -12.05 4.16
C GLN A 78 13.96 -12.10 4.99
N SER A 79 13.30 -10.96 5.16
CA SER A 79 12.08 -10.84 5.95
C SER A 79 11.23 -9.66 5.46
N VAL A 80 9.94 -9.68 5.81
CA VAL A 80 9.01 -8.66 5.39
C VAL A 80 8.10 -8.21 6.52
N VAL A 81 7.82 -6.91 6.55
CA VAL A 81 6.78 -6.32 7.41
C VAL A 81 5.73 -5.66 6.54
N PHE A 82 4.46 -5.94 6.81
CA PHE A 82 3.33 -5.27 6.20
C PHE A 82 2.54 -4.46 7.23
N THR A 83 2.03 -3.29 6.81
CA THR A 83 1.09 -2.49 7.62
C THR A 83 -0.14 -2.20 6.78
N GLY A 84 -1.32 -2.64 7.20
CA GLY A 84 -2.57 -2.49 6.48
C GLY A 84 -2.49 -2.88 4.99
N PRO A 85 -1.93 -4.06 4.62
CA PRO A 85 -1.65 -4.36 3.22
C PRO A 85 -2.92 -4.51 2.39
N MET A 86 -2.94 -3.90 1.20
CA MET A 86 -4.07 -3.97 0.26
C MET A 86 -4.13 -5.35 -0.43
N TRP A 87 -4.52 -6.37 0.34
CA TRP A 87 -4.82 -7.72 -0.18
C TRP A 87 -6.32 -7.91 -0.47
N GLY A 88 -7.12 -6.93 -0.13
CA GLY A 88 -8.51 -6.68 -0.45
C GLY A 88 -8.82 -5.21 -0.23
N ILE A 89 -9.83 -4.67 -0.88
CA ILE A 89 -10.37 -3.32 -0.64
C ILE A 89 -11.69 -3.48 0.12
N GLU A 90 -11.84 -2.70 1.21
CA GLU A 90 -13.08 -2.73 2.00
C GLU A 90 -14.24 -2.17 1.17
N MET A 91 -15.21 -3.01 0.91
CA MET A 91 -16.44 -2.63 0.23
C MET A 91 -17.53 -3.70 0.38
N PRO A 92 -18.81 -3.31 0.43
CA PRO A 92 -19.92 -4.25 0.45
C PRO A 92 -19.85 -5.25 -0.73
N PRO A 93 -20.21 -6.52 -0.53
CA PRO A 93 -20.08 -7.58 -1.56
C PRO A 93 -20.76 -7.24 -2.89
N LEU A 94 -21.95 -6.65 -2.86
CA LEU A 94 -22.66 -6.24 -4.08
C LEU A 94 -21.95 -5.11 -4.82
N LEU A 95 -21.38 -4.16 -4.07
CA LEU A 95 -20.59 -3.07 -4.65
C LEU A 95 -19.31 -3.61 -5.31
N ARG A 96 -18.68 -4.62 -4.71
CA ARG A 96 -17.48 -5.29 -5.25
C ARG A 96 -17.76 -5.92 -6.60
N ILE A 97 -18.90 -6.63 -6.74
CA ILE A 97 -19.33 -7.21 -8.01
C ILE A 97 -19.58 -6.11 -9.05
N GLY A 98 -20.30 -5.06 -8.66
CA GLY A 98 -20.56 -3.90 -9.54
C GLY A 98 -19.25 -3.19 -9.96
N ALA A 99 -18.34 -2.98 -9.03
CA ALA A 99 -17.03 -2.38 -9.31
C ALA A 99 -16.23 -3.21 -10.33
N TRP A 100 -16.25 -4.53 -10.21
CA TRP A 100 -15.57 -5.42 -11.15
C TRP A 100 -16.19 -5.35 -12.54
N ILE A 101 -17.52 -5.42 -12.64
CA ILE A 101 -18.24 -5.33 -13.92
C ILE A 101 -17.98 -3.98 -14.59
N VAL A 102 -18.22 -2.87 -13.88
CA VAL A 102 -18.07 -1.51 -14.43
C VAL A 102 -16.64 -1.24 -14.86
N SER A 103 -15.66 -1.60 -14.04
CA SER A 103 -14.25 -1.39 -14.36
C SER A 103 -13.78 -2.25 -15.52
N THR A 104 -14.29 -3.47 -15.65
CA THR A 104 -13.99 -4.36 -16.80
C THR A 104 -14.60 -3.82 -18.10
N LEU A 105 -15.85 -3.36 -18.08
CA LEU A 105 -16.49 -2.72 -19.22
C LEU A 105 -15.75 -1.44 -19.61
N ALA A 106 -15.37 -0.60 -18.64
CA ALA A 106 -14.61 0.62 -18.91
C ALA A 106 -13.26 0.33 -19.60
N ARG A 107 -12.60 -0.76 -19.24
CA ARG A 107 -11.37 -1.21 -19.91
C ARG A 107 -11.65 -1.59 -21.38
N TRP A 108 -12.70 -2.35 -21.64
CA TRP A 108 -13.09 -2.74 -22.99
C TRP A 108 -13.45 -1.53 -23.87
N LEU A 109 -14.16 -0.56 -23.29
CA LEU A 109 -14.57 0.67 -23.97
C LEU A 109 -13.45 1.74 -24.05
N LYS A 110 -12.20 1.40 -23.64
CA LYS A 110 -11.06 2.33 -23.57
C LYS A 110 -11.33 3.60 -22.72
N SER A 111 -12.26 3.50 -21.79
CA SER A 111 -12.63 4.58 -20.84
C SER A 111 -12.05 4.37 -19.43
N GLY A 112 -11.06 3.50 -19.30
CA GLY A 112 -10.39 3.20 -18.03
C GLY A 112 -9.73 4.40 -17.36
N GLY A 113 -9.48 5.49 -18.07
CA GLY A 113 -8.96 6.75 -17.52
C GLY A 113 -10.01 7.64 -16.80
N LEU A 114 -11.27 7.23 -16.75
CA LEU A 114 -12.30 7.93 -15.96
C LEU A 114 -12.12 7.63 -14.47
N TYR A 115 -12.48 8.59 -13.62
CA TYR A 115 -12.50 8.37 -12.17
C TYR A 115 -13.46 7.24 -11.80
N ALA A 116 -13.09 6.45 -10.81
CA ALA A 116 -13.99 5.46 -10.22
C ALA A 116 -15.18 6.17 -9.54
N PRO A 117 -16.38 5.57 -9.52
CA PRO A 117 -17.56 6.17 -8.88
C PRO A 117 -17.28 6.57 -7.43
N GLY A 118 -17.71 7.78 -7.04
CA GLY A 118 -17.49 8.33 -5.71
C GLY A 118 -16.11 8.96 -5.49
N THR A 119 -15.25 8.99 -6.51
CA THR A 119 -13.92 9.64 -6.44
C THR A 119 -13.81 10.83 -7.37
N SER A 120 -12.83 11.68 -7.12
CA SER A 120 -12.58 12.91 -7.89
C SER A 120 -11.11 13.28 -7.93
N GLY A 121 -10.76 14.38 -8.60
CA GLY A 121 -9.40 14.93 -8.60
C GLY A 121 -8.97 15.60 -7.29
N THR A 122 -9.80 15.62 -6.25
CA THR A 122 -9.44 16.23 -4.97
C THR A 122 -8.68 15.21 -4.10
N PRO A 123 -7.46 15.53 -3.65
CA PRO A 123 -6.75 14.67 -2.72
C PRO A 123 -7.53 14.45 -1.43
N TYR A 124 -7.54 13.20 -0.94
CA TYR A 124 -8.32 12.77 0.22
C TYR A 124 -8.10 13.68 1.45
N LEU A 125 -6.86 13.92 1.84
CA LEU A 125 -6.50 14.72 3.00
C LEU A 125 -6.95 16.20 2.92
N LEU A 126 -7.20 16.72 1.71
CA LEU A 126 -7.71 18.07 1.52
C LEU A 126 -9.26 18.13 1.52
N ASN A 127 -9.92 16.97 1.44
CA ASN A 127 -11.37 16.86 1.33
C ASN A 127 -12.04 16.27 2.59
N VAL A 128 -11.26 15.76 3.55
CA VAL A 128 -11.78 15.16 4.77
C VAL A 128 -11.38 15.99 6.01
N THR A 129 -12.26 16.02 7.03
CA THR A 129 -11.90 16.56 8.34
C THR A 129 -11.21 15.49 9.19
N PHE A 130 -10.54 15.91 10.27
CA PHE A 130 -9.89 14.97 11.19
C PHE A 130 -10.88 13.95 11.78
N GLU A 131 -12.08 14.38 12.14
CA GLU A 131 -13.10 13.52 12.75
C GLU A 131 -13.57 12.41 11.81
N ASN A 132 -13.60 12.69 10.51
CA ASN A 132 -14.11 11.78 9.48
C ASN A 132 -12.99 11.05 8.71
N ASN A 133 -11.71 11.24 9.08
CA ASN A 133 -10.63 10.57 8.39
C ASN A 133 -10.56 9.08 8.77
N GLN A 134 -10.07 8.25 7.86
CA GLN A 134 -9.90 6.81 8.04
C GLN A 134 -8.42 6.41 8.22
N LEU A 135 -7.50 7.39 8.28
CA LEU A 135 -6.06 7.13 8.25
C LEU A 135 -5.48 6.97 9.66
N THR A 136 -5.66 7.97 10.52
CA THR A 136 -5.00 8.03 11.84
C THR A 136 -5.89 8.64 12.91
N ASN A 137 -5.65 8.28 14.16
CA ASN A 137 -6.25 8.91 15.34
C ASN A 137 -5.37 10.02 15.93
N ASP A 138 -4.17 10.25 15.38
CA ASP A 138 -3.28 11.30 15.83
C ASP A 138 -3.47 12.59 15.02
N HIS A 139 -3.95 13.64 15.68
CA HIS A 139 -4.22 14.94 15.05
C HIS A 139 -2.95 15.56 14.46
N ALA A 140 -1.82 15.43 15.16
CA ALA A 140 -0.55 16.00 14.70
C ALA A 140 -0.05 15.30 13.42
N SER A 141 -0.19 13.98 13.33
CA SER A 141 0.14 13.21 12.13
C SER A 141 -0.79 13.53 10.96
N PHE A 142 -2.09 13.69 11.22
CA PHE A 142 -3.05 14.11 10.20
C PHE A 142 -2.72 15.52 9.65
N ASP A 143 -2.47 16.49 10.53
CA ASP A 143 -2.10 17.85 10.14
C ASP A 143 -0.76 17.87 9.39
N HIS A 144 0.21 17.06 9.80
CA HIS A 144 1.49 16.92 9.13
C HIS A 144 1.31 16.44 7.68
N MET A 145 0.56 15.34 7.46
CA MET A 145 0.27 14.82 6.12
C MET A 145 -0.45 15.86 5.25
N ARG A 146 -1.41 16.57 5.83
CA ARG A 146 -2.16 17.64 5.14
C ARG A 146 -1.26 18.82 4.77
N ALA A 147 -0.40 19.26 5.69
CA ALA A 147 0.55 20.34 5.46
C ALA A 147 1.55 20.01 4.35
N GLN A 148 2.00 18.76 4.24
CA GLN A 148 2.87 18.33 3.14
C GLN A 148 2.22 18.54 1.77
N LEU A 149 0.94 18.20 1.61
CA LEU A 149 0.19 18.42 0.37
C LEU A 149 -0.05 19.91 0.10
N GLN A 150 -0.27 20.72 1.14
CA GLN A 150 -0.46 22.15 0.99
C GLN A 150 0.84 22.86 0.55
N HIS A 151 1.98 22.45 1.10
CA HIS A 151 3.30 23.01 0.72
C HIS A 151 3.77 22.50 -0.65
N ASN A 152 3.44 21.26 -1.00
CA ASN A 152 3.85 20.63 -2.25
C ASN A 152 2.63 20.03 -2.97
N PRO A 153 1.82 20.84 -3.65
CA PRO A 153 0.63 20.35 -4.36
C PRO A 153 0.92 19.29 -5.42
N SER A 154 2.18 19.22 -5.91
CA SER A 154 2.62 18.20 -6.86
C SER A 154 2.64 16.77 -6.29
N PHE A 155 2.65 16.62 -4.95
CA PHE A 155 2.49 15.31 -4.30
C PHE A 155 1.03 14.85 -4.31
N GLY A 156 0.08 15.77 -4.55
CA GLY A 156 -1.33 15.47 -4.51
C GLY A 156 -1.74 14.41 -5.51
N LEU A 157 -2.52 13.44 -5.02
CA LEU A 157 -3.21 12.45 -5.82
C LEU A 157 -4.69 12.48 -5.45
N GLY A 158 -5.54 12.56 -6.44
CA GLY A 158 -6.97 12.38 -6.28
C GLY A 158 -7.35 10.92 -6.24
N GLY A 159 -8.60 10.63 -6.54
CA GLY A 159 -9.11 9.27 -6.52
C GLY A 159 -8.55 8.38 -7.65
N PRO A 160 -8.73 7.05 -7.50
CA PRO A 160 -8.36 6.09 -8.51
C PRO A 160 -9.26 6.19 -9.74
N THR A 161 -8.72 5.76 -10.87
CA THR A 161 -9.49 5.56 -12.10
C THR A 161 -10.13 4.16 -12.15
N LEU A 162 -11.09 3.98 -13.07
CA LEU A 162 -11.67 2.66 -13.38
C LEU A 162 -10.60 1.66 -13.84
N GLY A 163 -9.56 2.13 -14.55
CA GLY A 163 -8.43 1.29 -14.98
C GLY A 163 -7.63 0.79 -13.75
N TRP A 164 -7.30 1.68 -12.83
CA TRP A 164 -6.62 1.29 -11.60
C TRP A 164 -7.47 0.33 -10.76
N LEU A 165 -8.76 0.62 -10.61
CA LEU A 165 -9.69 -0.24 -9.87
C LEU A 165 -9.75 -1.65 -10.47
N ASN A 166 -9.87 -1.78 -11.79
CA ASN A 166 -9.85 -3.07 -12.47
C ASN A 166 -8.52 -3.80 -12.26
N ALA A 167 -7.40 -3.11 -12.45
CA ALA A 167 -6.07 -3.68 -12.29
C ALA A 167 -5.84 -4.17 -10.84
N SER A 168 -6.26 -3.39 -9.83
CA SER A 168 -6.11 -3.75 -8.42
C SER A 168 -6.98 -4.95 -8.03
N LEU A 169 -8.26 -4.97 -8.44
CA LEU A 169 -9.16 -6.09 -8.16
C LEU A 169 -8.64 -7.41 -8.78
N ASN A 170 -8.15 -7.36 -10.01
CA ASN A 170 -7.58 -8.53 -10.68
C ASN A 170 -6.29 -9.01 -9.98
N GLU A 171 -5.42 -8.09 -9.57
CA GLU A 171 -4.18 -8.44 -8.89
C GLU A 171 -4.45 -9.06 -7.52
N MET A 172 -5.30 -8.44 -6.70
CA MET A 172 -5.70 -9.00 -5.40
C MET A 172 -6.33 -10.38 -5.54
N TYR A 173 -7.19 -10.58 -6.54
CA TYR A 173 -7.77 -11.89 -6.83
C TYR A 173 -6.69 -12.92 -7.22
N ARG A 174 -5.77 -12.56 -8.12
CA ARG A 174 -4.65 -13.43 -8.53
C ARG A 174 -3.80 -13.82 -7.31
N LEU A 175 -3.37 -12.84 -6.52
CA LEU A 175 -2.55 -13.07 -5.34
C LEU A 175 -3.27 -13.92 -4.29
N SER A 176 -4.60 -13.79 -4.16
CA SER A 176 -5.39 -14.60 -3.21
C SER A 176 -5.37 -16.10 -3.52
N LYS A 177 -5.02 -16.50 -4.75
CA LYS A 177 -4.91 -17.90 -5.18
C LYS A 177 -3.52 -18.50 -4.96
N LEU A 178 -2.52 -17.67 -4.71
CA LEU A 178 -1.16 -18.12 -4.47
C LEU A 178 -0.97 -18.47 -2.99
N PRO A 179 -0.14 -19.46 -2.64
CA PRO A 179 0.22 -19.72 -1.25
C PRO A 179 0.93 -18.51 -0.63
N ALA A 180 1.08 -18.49 0.68
CA ALA A 180 1.95 -17.49 1.31
C ALA A 180 3.42 -17.79 0.97
N PRO A 181 4.27 -16.75 0.76
CA PRO A 181 5.70 -16.95 0.55
C PRO A 181 6.38 -17.55 1.78
N ASP A 182 7.44 -18.36 1.55
CA ASP A 182 8.19 -19.00 2.64
C ASP A 182 9.33 -18.10 3.14
N LEU A 183 8.97 -17.06 3.88
CA LEU A 183 9.93 -16.20 4.60
C LEU A 183 9.27 -15.62 5.86
N PRO A 184 10.06 -15.12 6.84
CA PRO A 184 9.52 -14.44 8.02
C PRO A 184 8.68 -13.23 7.63
N CYS A 185 7.48 -13.15 8.19
CA CYS A 185 6.54 -12.07 7.92
C CYS A 185 5.90 -11.56 9.21
N LEU A 186 5.91 -10.25 9.40
CA LEU A 186 5.14 -9.58 10.44
C LEU A 186 4.10 -8.67 9.77
N THR A 187 2.84 -8.78 10.15
CA THR A 187 1.78 -7.94 9.60
C THR A 187 1.03 -7.23 10.71
N TYR A 188 0.87 -5.92 10.55
CA TYR A 188 0.04 -5.09 11.43
C TYR A 188 -1.31 -4.79 10.76
N LEU A 189 -2.37 -4.92 11.53
CA LEU A 189 -3.74 -4.59 11.14
C LEU A 189 -4.38 -3.75 12.24
N GLY A 190 -4.86 -2.56 11.91
CA GLY A 190 -5.65 -1.76 12.84
C GLY A 190 -7.02 -2.42 13.09
N SER A 191 -7.53 -2.37 14.34
CA SER A 191 -8.89 -2.86 14.61
C SER A 191 -9.98 -1.99 14.00
N ASP A 192 -9.66 -0.73 13.73
CA ASP A 192 -10.58 0.27 13.15
C ASP A 192 -10.28 0.52 11.66
N GLU A 193 -9.69 -0.47 10.99
CA GLU A 193 -9.41 -0.46 9.55
C GLU A 193 -10.70 -0.38 8.72
N GLN A 194 -10.76 0.55 7.76
CA GLN A 194 -11.92 0.80 6.90
C GLN A 194 -11.56 0.99 5.42
N ILE A 195 -10.30 0.86 5.04
CA ILE A 195 -9.81 1.09 3.68
C ILE A 195 -9.51 -0.23 2.97
N VAL A 196 -8.78 -1.12 3.64
CA VAL A 196 -8.49 -2.45 3.13
C VAL A 196 -9.32 -3.50 3.85
N GLU A 197 -9.59 -4.63 3.20
CA GLU A 197 -10.42 -5.72 3.73
C GLU A 197 -9.67 -6.48 4.85
N PRO A 198 -10.06 -6.35 6.15
CA PRO A 198 -9.38 -7.04 7.25
C PRO A 198 -9.38 -8.56 7.10
N GLU A 199 -10.49 -9.13 6.63
CA GLU A 199 -10.63 -10.58 6.45
C GLU A 199 -9.66 -11.14 5.39
N ALA A 200 -9.32 -10.36 4.37
CA ALA A 200 -8.33 -10.77 3.38
C ALA A 200 -6.94 -10.89 4.01
N ILE A 201 -6.59 -9.96 4.91
CA ILE A 201 -5.33 -9.98 5.67
C ILE A 201 -5.31 -11.18 6.61
N VAL A 202 -6.36 -11.37 7.41
CA VAL A 202 -6.47 -12.50 8.34
C VAL A 202 -6.37 -13.84 7.60
N ARG A 203 -7.11 -14.02 6.50
CA ARG A 203 -7.06 -15.24 5.68
C ARG A 203 -5.65 -15.52 5.14
N ARG A 204 -4.96 -14.49 4.63
CA ARG A 204 -3.59 -14.62 4.12
C ARG A 204 -2.63 -15.03 5.23
N MET A 205 -2.68 -14.34 6.36
CA MET A 205 -1.78 -14.58 7.48
C MET A 205 -2.01 -15.94 8.15
N ALA A 206 -3.23 -16.45 8.17
CA ALA A 206 -3.54 -17.80 8.66
C ALA A 206 -2.82 -18.92 7.87
N GLY A 207 -2.51 -18.67 6.58
CA GLY A 207 -1.75 -19.59 5.73
C GLY A 207 -0.25 -19.30 5.65
N TRP A 208 0.27 -18.33 6.40
CA TRP A 208 1.69 -17.92 6.36
C TRP A 208 2.47 -18.63 7.46
N ALA A 209 3.18 -19.70 7.13
CA ALA A 209 3.83 -20.60 8.12
C ALA A 209 4.81 -19.86 9.06
N ARG A 210 5.55 -18.87 8.56
CA ARG A 210 6.49 -18.02 9.32
C ARG A 210 5.94 -16.61 9.54
N GLY A 211 4.61 -16.49 9.51
CA GLY A 211 3.90 -15.21 9.64
C GLY A 211 3.38 -14.97 11.05
N ARG A 212 3.41 -13.71 11.48
CA ARG A 212 2.76 -13.21 12.69
C ARG A 212 1.87 -12.03 12.35
N LEU A 213 0.58 -12.14 12.68
CA LEU A 213 -0.37 -11.03 12.58
C LEU A 213 -0.55 -10.39 13.95
N ILE A 214 -0.44 -9.06 14.00
CA ILE A 214 -0.71 -8.25 15.19
C ILE A 214 -1.87 -7.31 14.87
N THR A 215 -2.99 -7.51 15.54
CA THR A 215 -4.10 -6.56 15.50
C THR A 215 -3.84 -5.47 16.54
N LEU A 216 -3.89 -4.22 16.10
CA LEU A 216 -3.63 -3.03 16.92
C LEU A 216 -4.96 -2.41 17.38
N PRO A 217 -5.31 -2.50 18.67
CA PRO A 217 -6.59 -1.99 19.18
C PRO A 217 -6.73 -0.48 18.95
N GLY A 218 -7.88 -0.04 18.43
CA GLY A 218 -8.23 1.35 18.22
C GLY A 218 -7.40 2.07 17.15
N ILE A 219 -6.60 1.35 16.35
CA ILE A 219 -5.77 1.94 15.29
C ILE A 219 -6.50 1.83 13.96
N ARG A 220 -6.42 2.91 13.16
CA ARG A 220 -6.92 3.01 11.80
C ARG A 220 -5.88 2.49 10.80
N HIS A 221 -5.99 2.90 9.55
CA HIS A 221 -5.17 2.39 8.44
C HIS A 221 -3.65 2.64 8.59
N GLU A 222 -3.28 3.83 9.04
CA GLU A 222 -1.89 4.31 9.09
C GLU A 222 -1.19 3.97 10.42
N ALA A 223 -0.91 2.70 10.66
CA ALA A 223 -0.32 2.22 11.92
C ALA A 223 1.02 2.90 12.30
N LEU A 224 1.74 3.46 11.32
CA LEU A 224 3.00 4.18 11.52
C LEU A 224 2.84 5.72 11.53
N MET A 225 1.61 6.22 11.44
CA MET A 225 1.29 7.65 11.53
C MET A 225 0.38 7.94 12.73
N GLU A 226 0.54 7.19 13.79
CA GLU A 226 -0.11 7.39 15.09
C GLU A 226 0.75 8.25 16.04
N ALA A 227 0.27 8.51 17.23
CA ALA A 227 0.98 9.27 18.27
C ALA A 227 2.43 8.79 18.45
N ALA A 228 3.35 9.71 18.67
CA ALA A 228 4.79 9.46 18.62
C ALA A 228 5.22 8.22 19.44
N ALA A 229 4.65 8.02 20.64
CA ALA A 229 4.98 6.87 21.47
C ALA A 229 4.59 5.54 20.83
N LEU A 230 3.39 5.46 20.22
CA LEU A 230 2.91 4.27 19.52
C LEU A 230 3.73 4.00 18.26
N ARG A 231 3.99 5.06 17.49
CA ARG A 231 4.82 4.96 16.28
C ARG A 231 6.22 4.45 16.60
N MET A 232 6.87 5.02 17.62
CA MET A 232 8.22 4.61 18.01
C MET A 232 8.26 3.16 18.49
N ALA A 233 7.29 2.74 19.31
CA ALA A 233 7.17 1.35 19.73
C ALA A 233 7.02 0.38 18.53
N ARG A 234 6.24 0.75 17.52
CA ARG A 234 6.11 -0.06 16.28
C ARG A 234 7.41 -0.10 15.49
N VAL A 235 8.10 1.03 15.36
CA VAL A 235 9.40 1.07 14.67
C VAL A 235 10.44 0.22 15.43
N ASP A 236 10.46 0.24 16.76
CA ASP A 236 11.34 -0.63 17.54
C ASP A 236 11.04 -2.11 17.32
N GLU A 237 9.77 -2.50 17.37
CA GLU A 237 9.34 -3.88 17.11
C GLU A 237 9.68 -4.34 15.67
N ILE A 238 9.51 -3.47 14.67
CA ILE A 238 9.87 -3.75 13.29
C ILE A 238 11.39 -3.96 13.14
N THR A 239 12.19 -3.08 13.73
CA THR A 239 13.66 -3.20 13.64
C THR A 239 14.18 -4.41 14.39
N GLU A 240 13.60 -4.75 15.54
CA GLU A 240 13.92 -5.98 16.25
C GLU A 240 13.54 -7.22 15.45
N PHE A 241 12.35 -7.24 14.83
CA PHE A 241 11.92 -8.33 13.96
C PHE A 241 12.88 -8.51 12.78
N PHE A 242 13.30 -7.43 12.14
CA PHE A 242 14.28 -7.51 11.06
C PHE A 242 15.63 -8.06 11.56
N ALA A 243 16.15 -7.56 12.68
CA ALA A 243 17.42 -8.04 13.24
C ALA A 243 17.41 -9.53 13.62
N GLN A 244 16.26 -10.08 14.03
CA GLN A 244 16.10 -11.49 14.37
C GLN A 244 15.93 -12.40 13.13
N ASN A 245 15.68 -11.84 11.95
CA ASN A 245 15.32 -12.58 10.73
C ASN A 245 16.18 -12.17 9.51
N THR A 246 17.39 -11.72 9.74
CA THR A 246 18.39 -11.35 8.71
C THR A 246 19.63 -12.24 8.80
#